data_d76dc291c0de87232d726d02959ffffa
#
_entry.id   d76dc291c0de87232d726d02959ffffa
#
_cell.length_a   1.000
_cell.length_b   1.000
_cell.length_c   1.000
_cell.angle_alpha   90.00
_cell.angle_beta   90.00
_cell.angle_gamma   90.00
#
_symmetry.space_group_name_H-M   'P 1'
#
loop_
_entity.id
_entity.type
_entity.pdbx_description
1 polymer ?
#
loop_
_entity_poly.entity_id
_entity_poly.type
_entity_poly.pdbx_seq_one_letter_code
_entity_poly.pdbx_strand_id
1 'polypeptide(L)'
;MPLSVISLLTHAYIAWRLVPALAEFAWLQVGVALLVVLSAISLQVGLSHWRNRRQARRRGHDAAMLAAFVAMGFLSSLFVLTLLRDVALVGVWIASQLGLAISISPFATWSALAVAAAATLMTVWGLINARRTARVVAVDVPIANLPASLHGFTIAQISDIHVGPTIKGDYVQSIVGAVNRLQADMVAVTGDLVDGSVAQLRSHVAPLSGLTSRHGTYFVTGNHEYYSGVTAWVAELRRLGVKVLLNEHVVLQHNDSALVIAGVTDHSGHHFDESHRSDP
;
A
#
# COMPACT_ATOMS: atom_id res chain seq x y z
N MET A 1 9.57 -8.36 -20.75
CA MET A 1 8.26 -8.08 -21.34
C MET A 1 7.69 -6.80 -20.75
N PRO A 2 7.01 -5.92 -21.49
CA PRO A 2 6.31 -4.79 -20.91
C PRO A 2 5.21 -5.27 -19.95
N LEU A 3 5.04 -4.59 -18.82
CA LEU A 3 4.04 -4.93 -17.79
C LEU A 3 2.61 -5.02 -18.37
N SER A 4 2.31 -4.19 -19.39
CA SER A 4 1.05 -4.22 -20.12
C SER A 4 0.78 -5.55 -20.84
N VAL A 5 1.82 -6.17 -21.40
CA VAL A 5 1.69 -7.48 -22.08
C VAL A 5 1.44 -8.59 -21.08
N ILE A 6 2.19 -8.59 -19.96
CA ILE A 6 1.97 -9.57 -18.88
C ILE A 6 0.54 -9.47 -18.37
N SER A 7 0.05 -8.27 -18.11
CA SER A 7 -1.33 -8.04 -17.68
C SER A 7 -2.34 -8.60 -18.67
N LEU A 8 -2.19 -8.30 -19.96
CA LEU A 8 -3.12 -8.81 -20.98
C LEU A 8 -3.11 -10.34 -21.10
N LEU A 9 -1.94 -10.97 -21.05
CA LEU A 9 -1.83 -12.43 -21.07
C LEU A 9 -2.49 -13.06 -19.85
N THR A 10 -2.32 -12.46 -18.67
CA THR A 10 -2.97 -12.93 -17.44
C THR A 10 -4.50 -12.82 -17.52
N HIS A 11 -5.03 -11.70 -18.04
CA HIS A 11 -6.46 -11.54 -18.25
C HIS A 11 -7.00 -12.55 -19.29
N ALA A 12 -6.26 -12.75 -20.37
CA ALA A 12 -6.64 -13.73 -21.41
C ALA A 12 -6.70 -15.16 -20.86
N TYR A 13 -5.71 -15.55 -20.04
CA TYR A 13 -5.70 -16.83 -19.34
C TYR A 13 -6.92 -16.99 -18.43
N ILE A 14 -7.21 -16.00 -17.58
CA ILE A 14 -8.35 -16.02 -16.67
C ILE A 14 -9.67 -16.13 -17.44
N ALA A 15 -9.84 -15.31 -18.49
CA ALA A 15 -11.02 -15.37 -19.35
C ALA A 15 -11.20 -16.75 -20.00
N TRP A 16 -10.14 -17.32 -20.54
CA TRP A 16 -10.14 -18.65 -21.15
C TRP A 16 -10.53 -19.75 -20.16
N ARG A 17 -10.12 -19.63 -18.88
CA ARG A 17 -10.41 -20.65 -17.85
C ARG A 17 -11.78 -20.51 -17.19
N LEU A 18 -12.25 -19.27 -16.98
CA LEU A 18 -13.48 -19.04 -16.21
C LEU A 18 -14.72 -18.87 -17.11
N VAL A 19 -14.61 -18.12 -18.20
CA VAL A 19 -15.79 -17.75 -19.01
C VAL A 19 -16.48 -18.96 -19.65
N PRO A 20 -15.79 -19.93 -20.30
CA PRO A 20 -16.44 -21.10 -20.88
C PRO A 20 -17.09 -22.03 -19.84
N ALA A 21 -16.53 -22.08 -18.61
CA ALA A 21 -17.08 -22.92 -17.53
C ALA A 21 -18.47 -22.46 -17.07
N LEU A 22 -18.91 -21.24 -17.42
CA LEU A 22 -20.20 -20.64 -17.08
C LEU A 22 -21.22 -20.69 -18.22
N ALA A 23 -20.98 -21.48 -19.27
CA ALA A 23 -21.83 -21.50 -20.47
C ALA A 23 -23.30 -21.87 -20.18
N GLU A 24 -23.57 -22.64 -19.10
CA GLU A 24 -24.93 -22.98 -18.67
C GLU A 24 -25.69 -21.77 -18.07
N PHE A 25 -24.99 -20.71 -17.65
CA PHE A 25 -25.54 -19.51 -17.03
C PHE A 25 -25.12 -18.28 -17.81
N ALA A 26 -25.73 -18.02 -18.97
CA ALA A 26 -25.32 -16.97 -19.90
C ALA A 26 -25.15 -15.58 -19.25
N TRP A 27 -25.99 -15.19 -18.30
CA TRP A 27 -25.89 -13.90 -17.62
C TRP A 27 -24.69 -13.82 -16.68
N LEU A 28 -24.31 -14.94 -16.01
CA LEU A 28 -23.09 -15.03 -15.19
C LEU A 28 -21.84 -15.03 -16.07
N GLN A 29 -21.89 -15.76 -17.19
CA GLN A 29 -20.82 -15.79 -18.19
C GLN A 29 -20.50 -14.37 -18.68
N VAL A 30 -21.53 -13.62 -19.09
CA VAL A 30 -21.38 -12.22 -19.53
C VAL A 30 -20.89 -11.35 -18.38
N GLY A 31 -21.42 -11.51 -17.17
CA GLY A 31 -21.00 -10.75 -15.99
C GLY A 31 -19.50 -10.93 -15.67
N VAL A 32 -19.02 -12.18 -15.64
CA VAL A 32 -17.59 -12.49 -15.38
C VAL A 32 -16.72 -11.99 -16.54
N ALA A 33 -17.14 -12.15 -17.79
CA ALA A 33 -16.42 -11.63 -18.94
C ALA A 33 -16.27 -10.10 -18.87
N LEU A 34 -17.33 -9.38 -18.53
CA LEU A 34 -17.31 -7.92 -18.35
C LEU A 34 -16.38 -7.51 -17.21
N LEU A 35 -16.39 -8.20 -16.07
CA LEU A 35 -15.48 -7.91 -14.96
C LEU A 35 -14.01 -8.05 -15.38
N VAL A 36 -13.66 -9.11 -16.09
CA VAL A 36 -12.29 -9.34 -16.61
C VAL A 36 -11.89 -8.24 -17.60
N VAL A 37 -12.79 -7.89 -18.55
CA VAL A 37 -12.53 -6.84 -19.55
C VAL A 37 -12.38 -5.47 -18.90
N LEU A 38 -13.26 -5.10 -17.97
CA LEU A 38 -13.19 -3.83 -17.24
C LEU A 38 -11.92 -3.74 -16.39
N SER A 39 -11.52 -4.83 -15.74
CA SER A 39 -10.25 -4.92 -15.02
C SER A 39 -9.06 -4.69 -15.95
N ALA A 40 -9.05 -5.34 -17.13
CA ALA A 40 -7.98 -5.17 -18.13
C ALA A 40 -7.89 -3.73 -18.61
N ILE A 41 -9.02 -3.10 -18.96
CA ILE A 41 -9.07 -1.71 -19.42
C ILE A 41 -8.58 -0.76 -18.30
N SER A 42 -9.09 -0.93 -17.09
CA SER A 42 -8.73 -0.08 -15.96
C SER A 42 -7.22 -0.12 -15.67
N LEU A 43 -6.63 -1.31 -15.70
CA LEU A 43 -5.20 -1.47 -15.48
C LEU A 43 -4.37 -0.87 -16.62
N GLN A 44 -4.77 -1.04 -17.87
CA GLN A 44 -4.06 -0.44 -19.02
C GLN A 44 -4.14 1.10 -18.99
N VAL A 45 -5.30 1.66 -18.64
CA VAL A 45 -5.47 3.11 -18.46
C VAL A 45 -4.55 3.59 -17.33
N GLY A 46 -4.52 2.93 -16.18
CA GLY A 46 -3.64 3.28 -15.08
C GLY A 46 -2.16 3.23 -15.43
N LEU A 47 -1.72 2.16 -16.12
CA LEU A 47 -0.34 2.04 -16.60
C LEU A 47 0.03 3.16 -17.58
N SER A 48 -0.91 3.62 -18.41
CA SER A 48 -0.69 4.75 -19.32
C SER A 48 -0.55 6.07 -18.55
N HIS A 49 -1.34 6.28 -17.51
CA HIS A 49 -1.26 7.45 -16.64
C HIS A 49 0.03 7.46 -15.82
N TRP A 50 0.45 6.31 -15.33
CA TRP A 50 1.71 6.16 -14.60
C TRP A 50 2.94 6.48 -15.47
N ARG A 51 2.96 6.03 -16.72
CA ARG A 51 4.04 6.38 -17.67
C ARG A 51 4.08 7.87 -18.00
N ASN A 52 2.92 8.54 -18.02
CA ASN A 52 2.78 9.94 -18.40
C ASN A 52 2.67 10.87 -17.17
N ARG A 53 3.53 10.70 -16.16
CA ARG A 53 3.50 11.48 -14.88
C ARG A 53 3.45 13.00 -15.06
N ARG A 54 3.92 13.54 -16.18
CA ARG A 54 3.83 15.00 -16.50
C ARG A 54 2.38 15.49 -16.71
N GLN A 55 1.41 14.60 -16.85
CA GLN A 55 0.00 14.92 -17.07
C GLN A 55 -0.88 14.81 -15.79
N ALA A 56 -0.29 14.73 -14.61
CA ALA A 56 -0.98 14.57 -13.31
C ALA A 56 -2.03 15.64 -12.98
N ARG A 57 -2.15 16.71 -13.79
CA ARG A 57 -3.18 17.76 -13.67
C ARG A 57 -4.50 17.46 -14.40
N ARG A 58 -4.64 16.32 -15.09
CA ARG A 58 -5.90 16.01 -15.80
C ARG A 58 -6.99 15.61 -14.81
N ARG A 59 -8.18 16.16 -14.99
CA ARG A 59 -9.40 15.71 -14.30
C ARG A 59 -9.54 14.20 -14.45
N GLY A 60 -9.80 13.49 -13.35
CA GLY A 60 -9.98 12.04 -13.34
C GLY A 60 -8.71 11.21 -13.18
N HIS A 61 -7.51 11.82 -13.10
CA HIS A 61 -6.26 11.07 -12.88
C HIS A 61 -6.32 10.20 -11.64
N ASP A 62 -6.73 10.75 -10.49
CA ASP A 62 -6.79 10.02 -9.22
C ASP A 62 -7.81 8.88 -9.27
N ALA A 63 -8.97 9.10 -9.91
CA ALA A 63 -9.98 8.06 -10.09
C ALA A 63 -9.47 6.92 -10.99
N ALA A 64 -8.76 7.25 -12.08
CA ALA A 64 -8.17 6.26 -12.98
C ALA A 64 -7.08 5.45 -12.27
N MET A 65 -6.24 6.09 -11.45
CA MET A 65 -5.23 5.41 -10.65
C MET A 65 -5.86 4.51 -9.59
N LEU A 66 -6.89 4.98 -8.90
CA LEU A 66 -7.63 4.14 -7.95
C LEU A 66 -8.24 2.91 -8.64
N ALA A 67 -8.91 3.11 -9.77
CA ALA A 67 -9.49 2.00 -10.55
C ALA A 67 -8.42 1.00 -10.98
N ALA A 68 -7.24 1.47 -11.39
CA ALA A 68 -6.12 0.62 -11.78
C ALA A 68 -5.56 -0.19 -10.60
N PHE A 69 -5.39 0.41 -9.42
CA PHE A 69 -4.92 -0.31 -8.23
C PHE A 69 -5.95 -1.35 -7.75
N VAL A 70 -7.24 -1.02 -7.79
CA VAL A 70 -8.31 -1.98 -7.48
C VAL A 70 -8.30 -3.12 -8.49
N ALA A 71 -8.18 -2.81 -9.80
CA ALA A 71 -8.10 -3.80 -10.86
C ALA A 71 -6.86 -4.70 -10.72
N MET A 72 -5.73 -4.17 -10.28
CA MET A 72 -4.51 -4.95 -10.03
C MET A 72 -4.71 -5.95 -8.88
N GLY A 73 -5.31 -5.50 -7.77
CA GLY A 73 -5.64 -6.38 -6.64
C GLY A 73 -6.64 -7.48 -7.03
N PHE A 74 -7.67 -7.11 -7.81
CA PHE A 74 -8.66 -8.04 -8.35
C PHE A 74 -8.03 -9.07 -9.29
N LEU A 75 -7.18 -8.62 -10.23
CA LEU A 75 -6.45 -9.49 -11.15
C LEU A 75 -5.58 -10.50 -10.41
N SER A 76 -4.82 -10.04 -9.40
CA SER A 76 -3.95 -10.90 -8.59
C SER A 76 -4.75 -11.98 -7.88
N SER A 77 -5.88 -11.62 -7.26
CA SER A 77 -6.77 -12.56 -6.59
C SER A 77 -7.38 -13.57 -7.58
N LEU A 78 -7.91 -13.08 -8.71
CA LEU A 78 -8.45 -13.95 -9.76
C LEU A 78 -7.40 -14.92 -10.30
N PHE A 79 -6.19 -14.44 -10.54
CA PHE A 79 -5.11 -15.26 -11.09
C PHE A 79 -4.74 -16.41 -10.16
N VAL A 80 -4.46 -16.10 -8.89
CA VAL A 80 -4.08 -17.11 -7.89
C VAL A 80 -5.22 -18.12 -7.69
N LEU A 81 -6.45 -17.64 -7.51
CA LEU A 81 -7.60 -18.53 -7.32
C LEU A 81 -7.90 -19.39 -8.57
N THR A 82 -7.69 -18.86 -9.78
CA THR A 82 -7.84 -19.63 -11.01
C THR A 82 -6.78 -20.73 -11.12
N LEU A 83 -5.52 -20.45 -10.76
CA LEU A 83 -4.47 -21.47 -10.71
C LEU A 83 -4.80 -22.58 -9.69
N LEU A 84 -5.24 -22.21 -8.48
CA LEU A 84 -5.66 -23.19 -7.46
C LEU A 84 -6.84 -24.03 -7.95
N ARG A 85 -7.81 -23.41 -8.64
CA ARG A 85 -8.92 -24.11 -9.28
C ARG A 85 -8.43 -25.10 -10.34
N ASP A 86 -7.46 -24.72 -11.14
CA ASP A 86 -6.92 -25.61 -12.19
C ASP A 86 -6.24 -26.83 -11.58
N VAL A 87 -5.50 -26.67 -10.48
CA VAL A 87 -4.94 -27.79 -9.71
C VAL A 87 -6.06 -28.68 -9.17
N ALA A 88 -7.13 -28.09 -8.60
CA ALA A 88 -8.29 -28.85 -8.11
C ALA A 88 -9.00 -29.62 -9.24
N LEU A 89 -9.16 -29.01 -10.43
CA LEU A 89 -9.74 -29.67 -11.60
C LEU A 89 -8.92 -30.88 -12.07
N VAL A 90 -7.59 -30.77 -12.04
CA VAL A 90 -6.69 -31.91 -12.32
C VAL A 90 -6.91 -33.01 -11.30
N GLY A 91 -7.02 -32.66 -10.00
CA GLY A 91 -7.32 -33.63 -8.94
C GLY A 91 -8.66 -34.36 -9.14
N VAL A 92 -9.71 -33.60 -9.47
CA VAL A 92 -11.04 -34.15 -9.79
C VAL A 92 -10.99 -35.04 -11.02
N TRP A 93 -10.25 -34.67 -12.04
CA TRP A 93 -10.06 -35.48 -13.24
C TRP A 93 -9.35 -36.81 -12.90
N ILE A 94 -8.25 -36.78 -12.13
CA ILE A 94 -7.56 -38.00 -11.68
C ILE A 94 -8.51 -38.88 -10.88
N ALA A 95 -9.26 -38.31 -9.92
CA ALA A 95 -10.20 -39.07 -9.10
C ALA A 95 -11.29 -39.75 -9.94
N SER A 96 -11.78 -39.09 -10.98
CA SER A 96 -12.75 -39.67 -11.92
C SER A 96 -12.16 -40.86 -12.70
N GLN A 97 -10.85 -40.80 -13.09
CA GLN A 97 -10.16 -41.91 -13.75
C GLN A 97 -9.97 -43.12 -12.80
N LEU A 98 -9.89 -42.89 -11.50
CA LEU A 98 -9.79 -43.90 -10.46
C LEU A 98 -11.16 -44.53 -10.07
N GLY A 99 -12.23 -44.18 -10.78
CA GLY A 99 -13.56 -44.74 -10.59
C GLY A 99 -14.40 -44.06 -9.49
N LEU A 100 -13.94 -42.91 -8.97
CA LEU A 100 -14.77 -42.12 -8.06
C LEU A 100 -15.90 -41.42 -8.82
N ALA A 101 -17.15 -41.49 -8.33
CA ALA A 101 -18.33 -40.92 -8.98
C ALA A 101 -18.37 -39.37 -8.82
N ILE A 102 -17.36 -38.66 -9.35
CA ILE A 102 -17.27 -37.21 -9.33
C ILE A 102 -17.51 -36.65 -10.71
N SER A 103 -18.51 -35.77 -10.85
CA SER A 103 -18.85 -35.10 -12.10
C SER A 103 -17.97 -33.86 -12.30
N ILE A 104 -17.16 -33.84 -13.38
CA ILE A 104 -16.22 -32.74 -13.68
C ILE A 104 -16.98 -31.45 -14.07
N SER A 105 -18.05 -31.55 -14.90
CA SER A 105 -18.77 -30.39 -15.40
C SER A 105 -19.39 -29.52 -14.27
N PRO A 106 -20.19 -30.05 -13.35
CA PRO A 106 -20.72 -29.25 -12.24
C PRO A 106 -19.61 -28.65 -11.37
N PHE A 107 -18.54 -29.41 -11.10
CA PHE A 107 -17.41 -28.91 -10.33
C PHE A 107 -16.75 -27.72 -11.06
N ALA A 108 -16.56 -27.81 -12.39
CA ALA A 108 -15.97 -26.74 -13.19
C ALA A 108 -16.81 -25.45 -13.14
N THR A 109 -18.12 -25.57 -13.24
CA THR A 109 -19.06 -24.43 -13.21
C THR A 109 -19.09 -23.76 -11.82
N TRP A 110 -19.32 -24.54 -10.77
CA TRP A 110 -19.43 -23.98 -9.41
C TRP A 110 -18.10 -23.42 -8.90
N SER A 111 -16.98 -24.07 -9.24
CA SER A 111 -15.65 -23.55 -8.87
C SER A 111 -15.31 -22.25 -9.62
N ALA A 112 -15.76 -22.06 -10.86
CA ALA A 112 -15.57 -20.80 -11.59
C ALA A 112 -16.35 -19.65 -10.93
N LEU A 113 -17.60 -19.91 -10.53
CA LEU A 113 -18.38 -18.94 -9.76
C LEU A 113 -17.76 -18.62 -8.41
N ALA A 114 -17.30 -19.64 -7.69
CA ALA A 114 -16.64 -19.46 -6.40
C ALA A 114 -15.37 -18.60 -6.51
N VAL A 115 -14.55 -18.80 -7.56
CA VAL A 115 -13.36 -17.99 -7.82
C VAL A 115 -13.74 -16.52 -8.09
N ALA A 116 -14.72 -16.27 -8.97
CA ALA A 116 -15.15 -14.91 -9.29
C ALA A 116 -15.74 -14.19 -8.06
N ALA A 117 -16.59 -14.89 -7.29
CA ALA A 117 -17.18 -14.35 -6.07
C ALA A 117 -16.10 -14.08 -5.00
N ALA A 118 -15.21 -15.03 -4.74
CA ALA A 118 -14.15 -14.89 -3.74
C ALA A 118 -13.20 -13.74 -4.09
N ALA A 119 -12.75 -13.63 -5.36
CA ALA A 119 -11.89 -12.53 -5.80
C ALA A 119 -12.58 -11.17 -5.62
N THR A 120 -13.87 -11.08 -5.96
CA THR A 120 -14.65 -9.85 -5.75
C THR A 120 -14.76 -9.49 -4.27
N LEU A 121 -15.13 -10.45 -3.43
CA LEU A 121 -15.25 -10.23 -1.97
C LEU A 121 -13.91 -9.83 -1.34
N MET A 122 -12.82 -10.52 -1.71
CA MET A 122 -11.47 -10.20 -1.22
C MET A 122 -11.06 -8.79 -1.64
N THR A 123 -11.35 -8.38 -2.88
CA THR A 123 -11.03 -7.04 -3.37
C THR A 123 -11.84 -5.96 -2.66
N VAL A 124 -13.14 -6.15 -2.49
CA VAL A 124 -14.01 -5.21 -1.76
C VAL A 124 -13.58 -5.10 -0.29
N TRP A 125 -13.34 -6.24 0.36
CA TRP A 125 -12.86 -6.27 1.74
C TRP A 125 -11.51 -5.58 1.90
N GLY A 126 -10.56 -5.86 1.00
CA GLY A 126 -9.25 -5.21 0.96
C GLY A 126 -9.36 -3.69 0.77
N LEU A 127 -10.23 -3.24 -0.15
CA LEU A 127 -10.47 -1.82 -0.37
C LEU A 127 -11.06 -1.12 0.87
N ILE A 128 -12.03 -1.75 1.54
CA ILE A 128 -12.61 -1.23 2.78
C ILE A 128 -11.54 -1.12 3.87
N ASN A 129 -10.71 -2.16 4.03
CA ASN A 129 -9.65 -2.15 5.04
C ASN A 129 -8.57 -1.10 4.74
N ALA A 130 -8.18 -0.95 3.48
CA ALA A 130 -7.20 0.05 3.06
C ALA A 130 -7.68 1.51 3.26
N ARG A 131 -8.99 1.72 3.42
CA ARG A 131 -9.59 3.04 3.67
C ARG A 131 -9.83 3.34 5.15
N ARG A 132 -9.66 2.35 6.02
CA ARG A 132 -9.76 2.55 7.48
C ARG A 132 -8.48 3.17 8.00
N THR A 133 -8.60 4.06 8.98
CA THR A 133 -7.44 4.53 9.75
C THR A 133 -6.70 3.32 10.33
N ALA A 134 -5.38 3.31 10.19
CA ALA A 134 -4.52 2.26 10.73
C ALA A 134 -4.78 2.07 12.23
N ARG A 135 -4.78 0.80 12.66
CA ARG A 135 -4.92 0.48 14.08
C ARG A 135 -3.62 0.76 14.81
N VAL A 136 -3.73 1.28 16.00
CA VAL A 136 -2.60 1.39 16.91
C VAL A 136 -2.23 0.00 17.43
N VAL A 137 -0.96 -0.35 17.34
CA VAL A 137 -0.38 -1.55 17.91
C VAL A 137 0.61 -1.11 18.99
N ALA A 138 0.37 -1.48 20.22
CA ALA A 138 1.30 -1.23 21.33
C ALA A 138 2.34 -2.36 21.37
N VAL A 139 3.62 -1.96 21.48
CA VAL A 139 4.76 -2.88 21.59
C VAL A 139 5.62 -2.42 22.77
N ASP A 140 5.82 -3.30 23.73
CA ASP A 140 6.75 -3.06 24.82
C ASP A 140 8.18 -3.44 24.39
N VAL A 141 9.11 -2.50 24.57
CA VAL A 141 10.53 -2.68 24.24
C VAL A 141 11.33 -2.78 25.53
N PRO A 142 11.68 -3.98 26.00
CA PRO A 142 12.48 -4.15 27.20
C PRO A 142 13.94 -3.77 26.93
N ILE A 143 14.46 -2.81 27.69
CA ILE A 143 15.85 -2.36 27.61
C ILE A 143 16.52 -2.62 28.95
N ALA A 144 17.57 -3.45 28.97
CA ALA A 144 18.32 -3.73 30.17
C ALA A 144 19.02 -2.45 30.69
N ASN A 145 18.97 -2.24 32.00
CA ASN A 145 19.59 -1.09 32.66
C ASN A 145 19.06 0.29 32.18
N LEU A 146 17.84 0.35 31.67
CA LEU A 146 17.22 1.62 31.32
C LEU A 146 17.10 2.50 32.56
N PRO A 147 17.54 3.78 32.54
CA PRO A 147 17.33 4.71 33.63
C PRO A 147 15.86 4.80 34.04
N ALA A 148 15.58 4.86 35.32
CA ALA A 148 14.21 4.89 35.87
C ALA A 148 13.38 6.05 35.29
N SER A 149 14.01 7.20 35.01
CA SER A 149 13.38 8.38 34.42
C SER A 149 12.93 8.17 32.96
N LEU A 150 13.40 7.12 32.26
CA LEU A 150 12.97 6.74 30.91
C LEU A 150 11.97 5.58 30.91
N HIS A 151 11.64 4.99 32.05
CA HIS A 151 10.60 3.97 32.13
C HIS A 151 9.26 4.56 31.68
N GLY A 152 8.60 3.87 30.74
CA GLY A 152 7.34 4.31 30.19
C GLY A 152 7.46 5.42 29.13
N PHE A 153 8.68 5.78 28.69
CA PHE A 153 8.86 6.66 27.53
C PHE A 153 8.18 6.07 26.32
N THR A 154 7.33 6.85 25.67
CA THR A 154 6.49 6.38 24.56
C THR A 154 6.88 7.03 23.24
N ILE A 155 6.95 6.21 22.20
CA ILE A 155 7.21 6.64 20.81
C ILE A 155 6.02 6.23 19.95
N ALA A 156 5.32 7.20 19.36
CA ALA A 156 4.35 6.91 18.33
C ALA A 156 5.07 6.86 16.98
N GLN A 157 5.14 5.67 16.38
CA GLN A 157 5.73 5.50 15.05
C GLN A 157 4.66 5.56 13.97
N ILE A 158 4.93 6.32 12.91
CA ILE A 158 4.17 6.40 11.66
C ILE A 158 5.10 5.99 10.52
N SER A 159 4.68 5.07 9.65
CA SER A 159 5.46 4.61 8.50
C SER A 159 4.54 4.36 7.31
N ASP A 160 5.07 4.45 6.08
CA ASP A 160 4.45 3.95 4.86
C ASP A 160 3.03 4.49 4.59
N ILE A 161 2.83 5.80 4.77
CA ILE A 161 1.50 6.42 4.52
C ILE A 161 1.21 6.48 3.01
N HIS A 162 2.23 6.71 2.18
CA HIS A 162 2.10 6.81 0.73
C HIS A 162 1.01 7.79 0.28
N VAL A 163 1.08 9.02 0.79
CA VAL A 163 0.18 10.11 0.35
C VAL A 163 0.36 10.31 -1.15
N GLY A 164 -0.70 10.10 -1.91
CA GLY A 164 -0.61 10.03 -3.37
C GLY A 164 -1.97 10.11 -4.04
N PRO A 165 -2.15 9.49 -5.21
CA PRO A 165 -3.43 9.51 -5.92
C PRO A 165 -4.60 8.94 -5.12
N THR A 166 -4.34 7.97 -4.24
CA THR A 166 -5.37 7.21 -3.51
C THR A 166 -5.49 7.55 -2.03
N ILE A 167 -4.41 8.00 -1.40
CA ILE A 167 -4.37 8.42 0.01
C ILE A 167 -4.28 9.95 0.05
N LYS A 168 -5.21 10.59 0.75
CA LYS A 168 -5.38 12.05 0.74
C LYS A 168 -5.36 12.64 2.15
N GLY A 169 -5.50 13.97 2.23
CA GLY A 169 -5.40 14.73 3.48
C GLY A 169 -6.34 14.25 4.59
N ASP A 170 -7.55 13.81 4.26
CA ASP A 170 -8.50 13.30 5.26
C ASP A 170 -7.98 12.06 5.99
N TYR A 171 -7.28 11.17 5.25
CA TYR A 171 -6.64 10.01 5.87
C TYR A 171 -5.47 10.45 6.75
N VAL A 172 -4.62 11.37 6.28
CA VAL A 172 -3.52 11.94 7.08
C VAL A 172 -4.05 12.63 8.32
N GLN A 173 -5.13 13.41 8.21
CA GLN A 173 -5.79 14.05 9.35
C GLN A 173 -6.29 13.01 10.37
N SER A 174 -6.81 11.89 9.91
CA SER A 174 -7.27 10.80 10.78
C SER A 174 -6.11 10.13 11.52
N ILE A 175 -4.96 9.94 10.84
CA ILE A 175 -3.71 9.45 11.48
C ILE A 175 -3.24 10.43 12.54
N VAL A 176 -3.13 11.73 12.20
CA VAL A 176 -2.73 12.78 13.16
C VAL A 176 -3.63 12.76 14.40
N GLY A 177 -4.95 12.70 14.20
CA GLY A 177 -5.89 12.59 15.31
C GLY A 177 -5.71 11.32 16.15
N ALA A 178 -5.39 10.19 15.52
CA ALA A 178 -5.12 8.93 16.23
C ALA A 178 -3.83 9.02 17.05
N VAL A 179 -2.75 9.55 16.47
CA VAL A 179 -1.44 9.73 17.13
C VAL A 179 -1.54 10.69 18.31
N ASN A 180 -2.19 11.84 18.12
CA ASN A 180 -2.31 12.84 19.20
C ASN A 180 -3.09 12.31 20.42
N ARG A 181 -4.06 11.39 20.21
CA ARG A 181 -4.76 10.72 21.32
C ARG A 181 -3.86 9.81 22.15
N LEU A 182 -2.73 9.36 21.61
CA LEU A 182 -1.77 8.54 22.35
C LEU A 182 -0.96 9.36 23.37
N GLN A 183 -0.90 10.68 23.20
CA GLN A 183 -0.11 11.58 24.06
C GLN A 183 1.35 11.10 24.22
N ALA A 184 1.93 10.58 23.13
CA ALA A 184 3.27 10.03 23.13
C ALA A 184 4.34 11.08 23.48
N ASP A 185 5.44 10.65 24.08
CA ASP A 185 6.56 11.54 24.39
C ASP A 185 7.24 12.06 23.13
N MET A 186 7.31 11.26 22.06
CA MET A 186 7.76 11.71 20.75
C MET A 186 7.02 11.00 19.63
N VAL A 187 7.05 11.61 18.41
CA VAL A 187 6.56 10.98 17.19
C VAL A 187 7.74 10.73 16.28
N ALA A 188 7.83 9.52 15.73
CA ALA A 188 8.78 9.11 14.71
C ALA A 188 8.06 8.79 13.41
N VAL A 189 8.41 9.47 12.32
CA VAL A 189 7.93 9.17 10.96
C VAL A 189 9.08 8.54 10.19
N THR A 190 8.93 7.25 9.86
CA THR A 190 10.03 6.43 9.36
C THR A 190 9.96 6.19 7.85
N GLY A 191 9.72 7.26 7.10
CA GLY A 191 9.80 7.30 5.64
C GLY A 191 8.56 6.81 4.91
N ASP A 192 8.67 6.79 3.60
CA ASP A 192 7.64 6.40 2.63
C ASP A 192 6.31 7.13 2.85
N LEU A 193 6.44 8.43 3.11
CA LEU A 193 5.31 9.31 3.39
C LEU A 193 4.54 9.69 2.13
N VAL A 194 5.22 9.79 0.95
CA VAL A 194 4.67 10.46 -0.23
C VAL A 194 4.98 9.76 -1.56
N ASP A 195 3.98 9.76 -2.47
CA ASP A 195 4.04 9.21 -3.83
C ASP A 195 3.85 10.29 -4.91
N GLY A 196 4.43 11.45 -4.73
CA GLY A 196 4.36 12.55 -5.69
C GLY A 196 5.04 13.82 -5.21
N SER A 197 5.09 14.83 -6.07
CA SER A 197 5.82 16.07 -5.77
C SER A 197 5.11 16.93 -4.72
N VAL A 198 5.88 17.81 -4.07
CA VAL A 198 5.35 18.82 -3.12
C VAL A 198 4.26 19.68 -3.78
N ALA A 199 4.44 20.06 -5.06
CA ALA A 199 3.43 20.84 -5.77
C ALA A 199 2.07 20.15 -5.90
N GLN A 200 2.04 18.82 -5.90
CA GLN A 200 0.82 18.01 -6.01
C GLN A 200 0.21 17.68 -4.64
N LEU A 201 1.05 17.44 -3.63
CA LEU A 201 0.62 16.78 -2.39
C LEU A 201 0.73 17.67 -1.13
N ARG A 202 1.31 18.86 -1.22
CA ARG A 202 1.48 19.78 -0.07
C ARG A 202 0.21 19.90 0.79
N SER A 203 -0.94 20.14 0.17
CA SER A 203 -2.20 20.30 0.89
C SER A 203 -2.66 19.02 1.60
N HIS A 204 -2.30 17.85 1.08
CA HIS A 204 -2.64 16.55 1.65
C HIS A 204 -1.70 16.13 2.78
N VAL A 205 -0.47 16.64 2.78
CA VAL A 205 0.54 16.40 3.83
C VAL A 205 0.45 17.46 4.96
N ALA A 206 -0.15 18.63 4.66
CA ALA A 206 -0.28 19.73 5.62
C ALA A 206 -0.84 19.33 7.01
N PRO A 207 -1.76 18.36 7.17
CA PRO A 207 -2.24 17.95 8.48
C PRO A 207 -1.14 17.47 9.44
N LEU A 208 0.03 17.04 8.96
CA LEU A 208 1.16 16.64 9.84
C LEU A 208 1.66 17.78 10.73
N SER A 209 1.45 19.04 10.36
CA SER A 209 1.75 20.19 11.24
C SER A 209 0.95 20.18 12.53
N GLY A 210 -0.14 19.40 12.58
CA GLY A 210 -0.97 19.22 13.78
C GLY A 210 -0.50 18.08 14.71
N LEU A 211 0.59 17.37 14.40
CA LEU A 211 1.16 16.37 15.30
C LEU A 211 1.67 17.04 16.57
N THR A 212 1.33 16.46 17.71
CA THR A 212 1.73 16.96 19.04
C THR A 212 2.38 15.85 19.85
N SER A 213 3.51 16.18 20.49
CA SER A 213 4.18 15.33 21.47
C SER A 213 5.14 16.17 22.32
N ARG A 214 5.58 15.64 23.46
CA ARG A 214 6.45 16.36 24.39
C ARG A 214 7.78 16.78 23.74
N HIS A 215 8.38 15.92 22.93
CA HIS A 215 9.70 16.14 22.31
C HIS A 215 9.64 16.48 20.83
N GLY A 216 8.43 16.53 20.25
CA GLY A 216 8.21 16.86 18.85
C GLY A 216 8.22 15.65 17.92
N THR A 217 8.17 15.94 16.63
CA THR A 217 8.09 14.95 15.53
C THR A 217 9.40 14.89 14.80
N TYR A 218 9.91 13.68 14.59
CA TYR A 218 11.14 13.37 13.86
C TYR A 218 10.81 12.58 12.62
N PHE A 219 11.57 12.80 11.55
CA PHE A 219 11.39 12.14 10.26
C PHE A 219 12.73 11.65 9.73
N VAL A 220 12.74 10.47 9.14
CA VAL A 220 13.80 9.96 8.28
C VAL A 220 13.23 9.63 6.91
N THR A 221 14.04 9.66 5.86
CA THR A 221 13.60 9.38 4.49
C THR A 221 13.45 7.89 4.26
N GLY A 222 12.38 7.49 3.54
CA GLY A 222 12.30 6.23 2.81
C GLY A 222 12.67 6.43 1.34
N ASN A 223 12.62 5.37 0.53
CA ASN A 223 12.96 5.44 -0.89
C ASN A 223 11.94 6.25 -1.71
N HIS A 224 10.67 6.33 -1.27
CA HIS A 224 9.63 7.07 -1.97
C HIS A 224 9.83 8.58 -1.93
N GLU A 225 10.46 9.13 -0.90
CA GLU A 225 10.87 10.54 -0.87
C GLU A 225 11.85 10.86 -2.01
N TYR A 226 12.78 9.95 -2.30
CA TYR A 226 13.73 10.14 -3.40
C TYR A 226 13.05 10.12 -4.76
N TYR A 227 12.11 9.19 -4.97
CA TYR A 227 11.28 9.14 -6.20
C TYR A 227 10.41 10.38 -6.37
N SER A 228 10.04 11.04 -5.28
CA SER A 228 9.11 12.17 -5.20
C SER A 228 9.81 13.54 -5.16
N GLY A 229 11.14 13.58 -5.05
CA GLY A 229 11.94 14.79 -4.95
C GLY A 229 12.31 15.16 -3.53
N VAL A 230 13.25 14.40 -2.95
CA VAL A 230 13.63 14.42 -1.53
C VAL A 230 13.98 15.83 -1.01
N THR A 231 14.76 16.62 -1.74
CA THR A 231 15.16 17.97 -1.30
C THR A 231 13.96 18.89 -1.05
N ALA A 232 12.98 18.85 -1.96
CA ALA A 232 11.76 19.66 -1.83
C ALA A 232 10.89 19.14 -0.66
N TRP A 233 10.82 17.83 -0.45
CA TRP A 233 10.07 17.25 0.65
C TRP A 233 10.71 17.51 2.01
N VAL A 234 12.03 17.43 2.12
CA VAL A 234 12.76 17.79 3.34
C VAL A 234 12.47 19.25 3.73
N ALA A 235 12.53 20.18 2.75
CA ALA A 235 12.21 21.57 2.99
C ALA A 235 10.75 21.78 3.45
N GLU A 236 9.82 21.08 2.82
CA GLU A 236 8.41 21.17 3.18
C GLU A 236 8.11 20.58 4.56
N LEU A 237 8.67 19.42 4.91
CA LEU A 237 8.50 18.81 6.23
C LEU A 237 9.10 19.69 7.34
N ARG A 238 10.26 20.28 7.12
CA ARG A 238 10.84 21.27 8.05
C ARG A 238 9.92 22.47 8.21
N ARG A 239 9.30 22.96 7.13
CA ARG A 239 8.32 24.06 7.18
C ARG A 239 7.07 23.67 8.00
N LEU A 240 6.67 22.40 8.01
CA LEU A 240 5.57 21.87 8.83
C LEU A 240 5.95 21.66 10.30
N GLY A 241 7.19 21.97 10.70
CA GLY A 241 7.66 21.81 12.07
C GLY A 241 8.21 20.42 12.39
N VAL A 242 8.40 19.56 11.37
CA VAL A 242 8.97 18.23 11.54
C VAL A 242 10.50 18.31 11.50
N LYS A 243 11.17 17.70 12.47
CA LYS A 243 12.64 17.62 12.53
C LYS A 243 13.11 16.47 11.64
N VAL A 244 13.72 16.81 10.51
CA VAL A 244 14.22 15.83 9.54
C VAL A 244 15.68 15.51 9.87
N LEU A 245 15.97 14.22 10.10
CA LEU A 245 17.32 13.71 10.38
C LEU A 245 17.83 12.97 9.14
N LEU A 246 18.94 13.43 8.60
CA LEU A 246 19.64 12.86 7.43
C LEU A 246 21.06 12.49 7.83
N ASN A 247 21.27 11.29 8.37
CA ASN A 247 22.51 10.86 9.04
C ASN A 247 22.89 11.81 10.18
N GLU A 248 21.88 12.18 10.96
CA GLU A 248 22.00 13.16 12.05
C GLU A 248 21.41 12.56 13.32
N HIS A 249 21.83 13.09 14.45
CA HIS A 249 21.22 12.75 15.73
C HIS A 249 20.90 14.00 16.56
N VAL A 250 20.00 13.83 17.52
CA VAL A 250 19.66 14.82 18.53
C VAL A 250 19.65 14.17 19.90
N VAL A 251 20.00 14.94 20.91
CA VAL A 251 19.93 14.50 22.32
C VAL A 251 18.69 15.12 22.94
N LEU A 252 17.76 14.28 23.37
CA LEU A 252 16.58 14.69 24.12
C LEU A 252 16.86 14.64 25.61
N GLN A 253 16.45 15.66 26.34
CA GLN A 253 16.41 15.63 27.81
C GLN A 253 14.99 15.23 28.25
N HIS A 254 14.88 14.08 28.91
CA HIS A 254 13.62 13.59 29.44
C HIS A 254 13.77 13.35 30.94
N ASN A 255 13.16 14.24 31.72
CA ASN A 255 13.39 14.30 33.17
C ASN A 255 14.91 14.42 33.45
N ASP A 256 15.48 13.52 34.22
CA ASP A 256 16.90 13.54 34.62
C ASP A 256 17.80 12.68 33.71
N SER A 257 17.30 12.26 32.54
CA SER A 257 18.06 11.40 31.62
C SER A 257 18.11 11.96 30.21
N ALA A 258 19.20 11.66 29.50
CA ALA A 258 19.38 11.95 28.09
C ALA A 258 19.02 10.72 27.26
N LEU A 259 18.33 10.97 26.14
CA LEU A 259 18.00 9.98 25.12
C LEU A 259 18.51 10.46 23.76
N VAL A 260 19.32 9.69 23.09
CA VAL A 260 19.79 9.99 21.74
C VAL A 260 18.79 9.46 20.71
N ILE A 261 18.33 10.33 19.84
CA ILE A 261 17.54 9.99 18.67
C ILE A 261 18.41 10.16 17.43
N ALA A 262 18.80 9.07 16.81
CA ALA A 262 19.56 9.07 15.56
C ALA A 262 18.64 8.73 14.39
N GLY A 263 18.85 9.40 13.27
CA GLY A 263 18.15 9.14 12.03
C GLY A 263 19.11 9.00 10.87
N VAL A 264 18.93 7.91 10.11
CA VAL A 264 19.71 7.64 8.90
C VAL A 264 18.84 7.82 7.66
N THR A 265 19.48 8.14 6.55
CA THR A 265 18.85 8.20 5.24
C THR A 265 18.49 6.80 4.75
N ASP A 266 17.56 6.68 3.81
CA ASP A 266 17.23 5.41 3.16
C ASP A 266 18.46 4.79 2.50
N HIS A 267 18.55 3.46 2.58
CA HIS A 267 19.68 2.70 2.03
C HIS A 267 19.93 2.99 0.54
N SER A 268 18.88 3.25 -0.24
CA SER A 268 18.99 3.57 -1.67
C SER A 268 19.28 5.05 -1.96
N GLY A 269 19.34 5.89 -0.93
CA GLY A 269 19.49 7.35 -1.08
C GLY A 269 20.70 7.77 -1.90
N HIS A 270 21.83 7.06 -1.74
CA HIS A 270 23.06 7.31 -2.49
C HIS A 270 22.95 7.14 -4.01
N HIS A 271 21.94 6.40 -4.51
CA HIS A 271 21.69 6.30 -5.95
C HIS A 271 21.11 7.59 -6.55
N PHE A 272 20.59 8.49 -5.72
CA PHE A 272 20.03 9.79 -6.13
C PHE A 272 20.96 10.96 -5.79
N ASP A 273 21.61 10.88 -4.63
CA ASP A 273 22.57 11.86 -4.14
C ASP A 273 23.58 11.15 -3.24
N GLU A 274 24.86 11.19 -3.60
CA GLU A 274 25.92 10.50 -2.84
C GLU A 274 26.04 11.03 -1.40
N SER A 275 25.68 12.29 -1.14
CA SER A 275 25.65 12.86 0.21
C SER A 275 24.55 12.25 1.10
N HIS A 276 23.60 11.51 0.50
CA HIS A 276 22.56 10.75 1.18
C HIS A 276 22.90 9.27 1.30
N ARG A 277 24.16 8.89 1.23
CA ARG A 277 24.60 7.53 1.61
C ARG A 277 24.28 7.31 3.07
N SER A 278 23.51 6.24 3.36
CA SER A 278 23.15 5.88 4.74
C SER A 278 24.42 5.63 5.57
N ASP A 279 24.52 6.30 6.71
CA ASP A 279 25.65 6.24 7.65
C ASP A 279 25.08 6.05 9.07
N PRO A 280 24.86 4.79 9.51
CA PRO A 280 24.27 4.43 10.80
C PRO A 280 25.21 4.60 12.01
#